data_b4bb1d927f6027304d18b9c38d0682d2
#
_entry.id   b4bb1d927f6027304d18b9c38d0682d2
#
_cell.length_a   1.000
_cell.length_b   1.000
_cell.length_c   1.000
_cell.angle_alpha   90.00
_cell.angle_beta   90.00
_cell.angle_gamma   90.00
#
_symmetry.space_group_name_H-M   'P 1'
#
loop_
_entity.id
_entity.type
_entity.pdbx_description
1 polymer ?
#
loop_
_entity_poly.entity_id
_entity_poly.type
_entity_poly.pdbx_seq_one_letter_code
_entity_poly.pdbx_strand_id
1 'polypeptide(L)'
;ETIYSDIITAELIAVPLAILVLVFVFGTLVAAGLPLMVGALAIVASFFVVWIFSQFTDMSVFSLNLITGLGLGLGIDYSLIVINRWREERANGLSIDEATVKTVETAGRTVFFSGLTVAVTLLSLGFFPQMFLQSFAISGFTVVLMAVLGAIIALPAAMQLLGDRINKGK
;
A
#
# COMPACT_ATOMS: atom_id res chain seq x y z
N GLU A 1 -19.49 -6.43 -23.99
CA GLU A 1 -18.29 -7.33 -24.15
C GLU A 1 -17.01 -6.54 -24.35
N THR A 2 -17.02 -5.39 -25.01
CA THR A 2 -15.84 -4.55 -25.28
C THR A 2 -15.21 -3.95 -23.99
N ILE A 3 -16.01 -3.52 -23.02
CA ILE A 3 -15.51 -2.86 -21.80
C ILE A 3 -14.69 -3.85 -20.94
N TYR A 4 -15.12 -5.08 -20.80
CA TYR A 4 -14.38 -6.09 -20.04
C TYR A 4 -13.06 -6.48 -20.71
N SER A 5 -13.04 -6.59 -22.05
CA SER A 5 -11.82 -6.87 -22.80
C SER A 5 -10.81 -5.72 -22.72
N ASP A 6 -11.28 -4.48 -22.72
CA ASP A 6 -10.45 -3.28 -22.61
C ASP A 6 -9.82 -3.16 -21.22
N ILE A 7 -10.59 -3.48 -20.16
CA ILE A 7 -10.08 -3.51 -18.79
C ILE A 7 -9.01 -4.59 -18.61
N ILE A 8 -9.29 -5.82 -19.08
CA ILE A 8 -8.32 -6.93 -19.00
C ILE A 8 -7.05 -6.60 -19.78
N THR A 9 -7.18 -6.00 -20.95
CA THR A 9 -6.02 -5.61 -21.77
C THR A 9 -5.21 -4.51 -21.10
N ALA A 10 -5.87 -3.53 -20.50
CA ALA A 10 -5.19 -2.48 -19.73
C ALA A 10 -4.44 -3.06 -18.52
N GLU A 11 -5.05 -3.98 -17.77
CA GLU A 11 -4.40 -4.65 -16.64
C GLU A 11 -3.23 -5.53 -17.08
N LEU A 12 -3.36 -6.28 -18.17
CA LEU A 12 -2.29 -7.12 -18.71
C LEU A 12 -1.05 -6.32 -19.17
N ILE A 13 -1.22 -5.05 -19.51
CA ILE A 13 -0.12 -4.15 -19.85
C ILE A 13 0.40 -3.41 -18.62
N ALA A 14 -0.51 -2.91 -17.78
CA ALA A 14 -0.16 -2.08 -16.63
C ALA A 14 0.60 -2.88 -15.56
N VAL A 15 0.21 -4.12 -15.27
CA VAL A 15 0.86 -4.94 -14.25
C VAL A 15 2.30 -5.29 -14.60
N PRO A 16 2.65 -5.81 -15.79
CA PRO A 16 4.05 -6.04 -16.16
C PRO A 16 4.87 -4.75 -16.19
N LEU A 17 4.29 -3.65 -16.68
CA LEU A 17 4.96 -2.36 -16.71
C LEU A 17 5.27 -1.85 -15.29
N ALA A 18 4.31 -1.96 -14.37
CA ALA A 18 4.51 -1.62 -12.97
C ALA A 18 5.61 -2.46 -12.32
N ILE A 19 5.63 -3.78 -12.57
CA ILE A 19 6.68 -4.68 -12.08
C ILE A 19 8.05 -4.27 -12.64
N LEU A 20 8.15 -3.98 -13.94
CA LEU A 20 9.40 -3.51 -14.57
C LEU A 20 9.90 -2.21 -13.93
N VAL A 21 9.01 -1.24 -13.74
CA VAL A 21 9.35 0.03 -13.09
C VAL A 21 9.81 -0.21 -11.65
N LEU A 22 9.12 -1.06 -10.90
CA LEU A 22 9.49 -1.40 -9.52
C LEU A 22 10.86 -2.08 -9.46
N VAL A 23 11.13 -3.03 -10.34
CA VAL A 23 12.44 -3.69 -10.42
C VAL A 23 13.55 -2.70 -10.79
N PHE A 24 13.26 -1.78 -11.70
CA PHE A 24 14.21 -0.73 -12.08
C PHE A 24 14.49 0.23 -10.92
N VAL A 25 13.46 0.67 -10.21
CA VAL A 25 13.57 1.61 -9.07
C VAL A 25 14.24 0.95 -7.87
N PHE A 26 13.87 -0.28 -7.55
CA PHE A 26 14.40 -0.99 -6.36
C PHE A 26 15.69 -1.73 -6.62
N GLY A 27 16.04 -1.99 -7.89
CA GLY A 27 17.28 -2.64 -8.32
C GLY A 27 17.35 -4.15 -8.03
N THR A 28 16.38 -4.72 -7.30
CA THR A 28 16.30 -6.16 -7.03
C THR A 28 14.84 -6.65 -7.05
N LEU A 29 14.62 -7.89 -7.49
CA LEU A 29 13.30 -8.53 -7.49
C LEU A 29 12.71 -8.67 -6.07
N VAL A 30 13.57 -8.95 -5.08
CA VAL A 30 13.15 -9.08 -3.68
C VAL A 30 12.62 -7.75 -3.16
N ALA A 31 13.36 -6.65 -3.40
CA ALA A 31 12.94 -5.32 -2.97
C ALA A 31 11.69 -4.82 -3.72
N ALA A 32 11.53 -5.18 -5.00
CA ALA A 32 10.33 -4.86 -5.78
C ALA A 32 9.10 -5.66 -5.31
N GLY A 33 9.29 -6.87 -4.79
CA GLY A 33 8.22 -7.69 -4.24
C GLY A 33 7.61 -7.16 -2.94
N LEU A 34 8.40 -6.46 -2.11
CA LEU A 34 7.94 -5.92 -0.83
C LEU A 34 6.79 -4.90 -0.96
N PRO A 35 6.86 -3.90 -1.84
CA PRO A 35 5.74 -2.97 -2.07
C PRO A 35 4.47 -3.67 -2.58
N LEU A 36 4.63 -4.65 -3.47
CA LEU A 36 3.50 -5.43 -3.98
C LEU A 36 2.85 -6.27 -2.87
N MET A 37 3.65 -6.83 -1.97
CA MET A 37 3.14 -7.53 -0.79
C MET A 37 2.32 -6.59 0.10
N VAL A 38 2.81 -5.39 0.39
CA VAL A 38 2.08 -4.39 1.21
C VAL A 38 0.77 -3.99 0.52
N GLY A 39 0.81 -3.70 -0.78
CA GLY A 39 -0.38 -3.37 -1.56
C GLY A 39 -1.42 -4.50 -1.56
N ALA A 40 -0.98 -5.74 -1.79
CA ALA A 40 -1.85 -6.91 -1.76
C ALA A 40 -2.49 -7.13 -0.37
N LEU A 41 -1.71 -7.01 0.69
CA LEU A 41 -2.21 -7.10 2.07
C LEU A 41 -3.24 -6.00 2.35
N ALA A 42 -2.96 -4.75 1.94
CA ALA A 42 -3.89 -3.64 2.11
C ALA A 42 -5.21 -3.88 1.37
N ILE A 43 -5.16 -4.37 0.13
CA ILE A 43 -6.34 -4.69 -0.68
C ILE A 43 -7.16 -5.80 -0.03
N VAL A 44 -6.54 -6.93 0.28
CA VAL A 44 -7.24 -8.11 0.85
C VAL A 44 -7.86 -7.77 2.21
N ALA A 45 -7.11 -7.10 3.09
CA ALA A 45 -7.62 -6.67 4.39
C ALA A 45 -8.78 -5.67 4.24
N SER A 46 -8.69 -4.75 3.27
CA SER A 46 -9.75 -3.78 3.01
C SER A 46 -11.01 -4.42 2.45
N PHE A 47 -10.89 -5.40 1.55
CA PHE A 47 -12.04 -6.16 1.07
C PHE A 47 -12.73 -6.89 2.20
N PHE A 48 -11.98 -7.48 3.13
CA PHE A 48 -12.55 -8.16 4.28
C PHE A 48 -13.34 -7.19 5.18
N VAL A 49 -12.78 -6.02 5.48
CA VAL A 49 -13.47 -4.99 6.30
C VAL A 49 -14.71 -4.45 5.59
N VAL A 50 -14.61 -4.13 4.29
CA VAL A 50 -15.73 -3.62 3.50
C VAL A 50 -16.83 -4.68 3.34
N TRP A 51 -16.46 -5.96 3.23
CA TRP A 51 -17.42 -7.07 3.26
C TRP A 51 -18.21 -7.11 4.58
N ILE A 52 -17.57 -6.88 5.73
CA ILE A 52 -18.27 -6.77 7.00
C ILE A 52 -19.26 -5.59 6.97
N PHE A 53 -18.82 -4.42 6.52
CA PHE A 53 -19.70 -3.23 6.43
C PHE A 53 -20.87 -3.44 5.47
N SER A 54 -20.68 -4.18 4.38
CA SER A 54 -21.74 -4.47 3.42
C SER A 54 -22.89 -5.31 3.98
N GLN A 55 -22.71 -5.94 5.15
CA GLN A 55 -23.80 -6.63 5.84
C GLN A 55 -24.78 -5.67 6.54
N PHE A 56 -24.37 -4.42 6.75
CA PHE A 56 -25.14 -3.42 7.51
C PHE A 56 -25.55 -2.22 6.67
N THR A 57 -24.91 -1.99 5.52
CA THR A 57 -25.16 -0.84 4.67
C THR A 57 -24.90 -1.19 3.21
N ASP A 58 -25.66 -0.57 2.32
CA ASP A 58 -25.45 -0.73 0.88
C ASP A 58 -24.12 -0.10 0.47
N MET A 59 -23.32 -0.86 -0.27
CA MET A 59 -22.01 -0.43 -0.75
C MET A 59 -22.00 -0.31 -2.27
N SER A 60 -21.41 0.75 -2.77
CA SER A 60 -21.22 0.95 -4.21
C SER A 60 -20.18 -0.02 -4.78
N VAL A 61 -20.46 -0.62 -5.93
CA VAL A 61 -19.49 -1.49 -6.64
C VAL A 61 -18.22 -0.74 -7.00
N PHE A 62 -18.28 0.56 -7.22
CA PHE A 62 -17.10 1.40 -7.48
C PHE A 62 -16.11 1.48 -6.30
N SER A 63 -16.54 1.12 -5.09
CA SER A 63 -15.65 0.99 -3.92
C SER A 63 -14.55 -0.04 -4.12
N LEU A 64 -14.83 -1.10 -4.88
CA LEU A 64 -13.84 -2.15 -5.19
C LEU A 64 -12.68 -1.58 -6.02
N ASN A 65 -12.99 -0.76 -7.03
CA ASN A 65 -11.97 -0.11 -7.86
C ASN A 65 -11.14 0.90 -7.05
N LEU A 66 -11.79 1.62 -6.12
CA LEU A 66 -11.09 2.53 -5.22
C LEU A 66 -10.09 1.77 -4.32
N ILE A 67 -10.51 0.64 -3.74
CA ILE A 67 -9.66 -0.18 -2.87
C ILE A 67 -8.45 -0.72 -3.65
N THR A 68 -8.66 -1.27 -4.84
CA THR A 68 -7.57 -1.83 -5.64
C THR A 68 -6.58 -0.74 -6.08
N GLY A 69 -7.07 0.37 -6.61
CA GLY A 69 -6.23 1.47 -7.08
C GLY A 69 -5.44 2.14 -5.95
N LEU A 70 -6.12 2.55 -4.87
CA LEU A 70 -5.45 3.17 -3.72
C LEU A 70 -4.59 2.18 -2.95
N GLY A 71 -5.04 0.93 -2.78
CA GLY A 71 -4.28 -0.08 -2.04
C GLY A 71 -2.95 -0.39 -2.71
N LEU A 72 -2.94 -0.53 -4.03
CA LEU A 72 -1.71 -0.73 -4.78
C LEU A 72 -0.85 0.54 -4.77
N GLY A 73 -1.42 1.70 -5.09
CA GLY A 73 -0.71 2.97 -5.16
C GLY A 73 -0.06 3.34 -3.82
N LEU A 74 -0.84 3.41 -2.75
CA LEU A 74 -0.34 3.74 -1.41
C LEU A 74 0.60 2.66 -0.86
N GLY A 75 0.32 1.38 -1.15
CA GLY A 75 1.21 0.28 -0.78
C GLY A 75 2.60 0.44 -1.38
N ILE A 76 2.69 0.84 -2.64
CA ILE A 76 3.96 1.13 -3.32
C ILE A 76 4.60 2.39 -2.74
N ASP A 77 3.88 3.50 -2.67
CA ASP A 77 4.43 4.79 -2.25
C ASP A 77 4.95 4.76 -0.81
N TYR A 78 4.19 4.21 0.13
CA TYR A 78 4.60 4.09 1.52
C TYR A 78 5.77 3.12 1.69
N SER A 79 5.77 2.02 0.93
CA SER A 79 6.90 1.09 0.94
C SER A 79 8.19 1.72 0.41
N LEU A 80 8.09 2.57 -0.62
CA LEU A 80 9.23 3.34 -1.15
C LEU A 80 9.90 4.19 -0.07
N ILE A 81 9.10 4.94 0.69
CA ILE A 81 9.59 5.80 1.77
C ILE A 81 10.32 4.95 2.83
N VAL A 82 9.70 3.85 3.26
CA VAL A 82 10.25 2.99 4.32
C VAL A 82 11.50 2.24 3.85
N ILE A 83 11.50 1.64 2.65
CA ILE A 83 12.64 0.87 2.13
C ILE A 83 13.84 1.77 1.87
N ASN A 84 13.63 2.96 1.30
CA ASN A 84 14.72 3.90 1.04
C ASN A 84 15.36 4.38 2.35
N ARG A 85 14.56 4.68 3.38
CA ARG A 85 15.07 5.06 4.68
C ARG A 85 15.87 3.93 5.34
N TRP A 86 15.37 2.71 5.29
CA TRP A 86 16.07 1.55 5.81
C TRP A 86 17.42 1.31 5.11
N ARG A 87 17.47 1.44 3.79
CA ARG A 87 18.71 1.35 3.02
C ARG A 87 19.72 2.43 3.40
N GLU A 88 19.27 3.65 3.64
CA GLU A 88 20.10 4.74 4.12
C GLU A 88 20.73 4.43 5.48
N GLU A 89 19.92 3.94 6.43
CA GLU A 89 20.41 3.58 7.77
C GLU A 89 21.37 2.39 7.72
N ARG A 90 21.13 1.41 6.85
CA ARG A 90 22.05 0.31 6.60
C ARG A 90 23.38 0.79 5.97
N ALA A 91 23.33 1.74 5.07
CA ALA A 91 24.53 2.34 4.46
C ALA A 91 25.36 3.14 5.47
N ASN A 92 24.71 3.70 6.50
CA ASN A 92 25.36 4.37 7.63
C ASN A 92 26.00 3.40 8.65
N GLY A 93 25.93 2.09 8.39
CA GLY A 93 26.61 1.05 9.20
C GLY A 93 25.79 0.49 10.35
N LEU A 94 24.51 0.85 10.48
CA LEU A 94 23.64 0.27 11.50
C LEU A 94 23.35 -1.21 11.21
N SER A 95 23.17 -2.01 12.26
CA SER A 95 22.70 -3.39 12.15
C SER A 95 21.28 -3.44 11.53
N ILE A 96 20.82 -4.64 11.13
CA ILE A 96 19.48 -4.82 10.57
C ILE A 96 18.42 -4.34 11.56
N ASP A 97 18.55 -4.70 12.83
CA ASP A 97 17.60 -4.37 13.88
C ASP A 97 17.58 -2.87 14.18
N GLU A 98 18.74 -2.25 14.35
CA GLU A 98 18.87 -0.81 14.60
C GLU A 98 18.34 0.02 13.43
N ALA A 99 18.67 -0.37 12.20
CA ALA A 99 18.17 0.28 10.98
C ALA A 99 16.65 0.17 10.87
N THR A 100 16.07 -0.97 11.25
CA THR A 100 14.62 -1.17 11.21
C THR A 100 13.91 -0.31 12.26
N VAL A 101 14.39 -0.30 13.50
CA VAL A 101 13.83 0.54 14.56
C VAL A 101 13.87 2.01 14.15
N LYS A 102 15.03 2.50 13.71
CA LYS A 102 15.19 3.89 13.30
C LYS A 102 14.35 4.28 12.09
N THR A 103 14.15 3.34 11.17
CA THR A 103 13.26 3.53 10.02
C THR A 103 11.82 3.69 10.46
N VAL A 104 11.33 2.87 11.37
CA VAL A 104 9.96 2.99 11.89
C VAL A 104 9.76 4.30 12.65
N GLU A 105 10.73 4.71 13.46
CA GLU A 105 10.67 5.98 14.19
C GLU A 105 10.64 7.22 13.28
N THR A 106 11.28 7.16 12.12
CA THR A 106 11.41 8.29 11.18
C THR A 106 10.42 8.19 10.02
N ALA A 107 10.67 7.27 9.09
CA ALA A 107 9.83 7.06 7.91
C ALA A 107 8.44 6.56 8.28
N GLY A 108 8.32 5.68 9.27
CA GLY A 108 7.02 5.21 9.77
C GLY A 108 6.16 6.35 10.28
N ARG A 109 6.75 7.32 10.97
CA ARG A 109 6.03 8.52 11.42
C ARG A 109 5.56 9.37 10.24
N THR A 110 6.36 9.52 9.20
CA THR A 110 5.98 10.24 7.98
C THR A 110 4.81 9.55 7.28
N VAL A 111 4.88 8.23 7.11
CA VAL A 111 3.80 7.42 6.52
C VAL A 111 2.51 7.53 7.34
N PHE A 112 2.61 7.47 8.67
CA PHE A 112 1.45 7.61 9.56
C PHE A 112 0.73 8.94 9.40
N PHE A 113 1.46 10.07 9.43
CA PHE A 113 0.84 11.39 9.30
C PHE A 113 0.31 11.65 7.88
N SER A 114 1.03 11.20 6.85
CA SER A 114 0.56 11.26 5.47
C SER A 114 -0.74 10.45 5.31
N GLY A 115 -0.75 9.20 5.75
CA GLY A 115 -1.93 8.35 5.70
C GLY A 115 -3.10 8.91 6.50
N LEU A 116 -2.85 9.44 7.70
CA LEU A 116 -3.89 10.09 8.50
C LEU A 116 -4.54 11.26 7.76
N THR A 117 -3.75 12.08 7.08
CA THR A 117 -4.26 13.22 6.29
C THR A 117 -5.16 12.72 5.15
N VAL A 118 -4.72 11.71 4.40
CA VAL A 118 -5.51 11.11 3.32
C VAL A 118 -6.79 10.46 3.87
N ALA A 119 -6.68 9.71 4.96
CA ALA A 119 -7.81 9.04 5.61
C ALA A 119 -8.89 10.03 6.06
N VAL A 120 -8.51 11.13 6.72
CA VAL A 120 -9.43 12.19 7.18
C VAL A 120 -10.08 12.88 5.97
N THR A 121 -9.31 13.14 4.91
CA THR A 121 -9.84 13.72 3.67
C THR A 121 -10.90 12.82 3.04
N LEU A 122 -10.66 11.52 2.95
CA LEU A 122 -11.61 10.56 2.39
C LEU A 122 -12.85 10.39 3.29
N LEU A 123 -12.68 10.40 4.61
CA LEU A 123 -13.81 10.38 5.55
C LEU A 123 -14.76 11.56 5.36
N SER A 124 -14.28 12.72 4.92
CA SER A 124 -15.12 13.89 4.67
C SER A 124 -16.19 13.64 3.59
N LEU A 125 -15.99 12.68 2.70
CA LEU A 125 -16.99 12.25 1.73
C LEU A 125 -18.23 11.64 2.39
N GLY A 126 -18.11 11.13 3.60
CA GLY A 126 -19.22 10.56 4.37
C GLY A 126 -20.28 11.59 4.80
N PHE A 127 -19.97 12.89 4.77
CA PHE A 127 -20.94 13.95 5.06
C PHE A 127 -21.92 14.22 3.90
N PHE A 128 -21.63 13.72 2.72
CA PHE A 128 -22.52 13.87 1.57
C PHE A 128 -23.63 12.81 1.60
N PRO A 129 -24.88 13.17 1.19
CA PRO A 129 -26.01 12.25 1.27
C PRO A 129 -26.01 11.15 0.20
N GLN A 130 -25.10 11.22 -0.77
CA GLN A 130 -25.01 10.24 -1.85
C GLN A 130 -24.37 8.94 -1.35
N MET A 131 -25.07 7.82 -1.49
CA MET A 131 -24.60 6.48 -1.12
C MET A 131 -23.21 6.15 -1.72
N PHE A 132 -22.97 6.56 -2.94
CA PHE A 132 -21.69 6.40 -3.63
C PHE A 132 -20.53 7.07 -2.88
N LEU A 133 -20.70 8.32 -2.41
CA LEU A 133 -19.66 9.06 -1.67
C LEU A 133 -19.47 8.49 -0.26
N GLN A 134 -20.54 8.06 0.40
CA GLN A 134 -20.43 7.39 1.70
C GLN A 134 -19.67 6.06 1.59
N SER A 135 -19.94 5.29 0.53
CA SER A 135 -19.19 4.06 0.24
C SER A 135 -17.71 4.34 0.00
N PHE A 136 -17.39 5.46 -0.67
CA PHE A 136 -15.99 5.87 -0.87
C PHE A 136 -15.32 6.33 0.41
N ALA A 137 -16.05 6.99 1.32
CA ALA A 137 -15.52 7.35 2.64
C ALA A 137 -15.08 6.11 3.43
N ILE A 138 -15.95 5.10 3.51
CA ILE A 138 -15.66 3.86 4.24
C ILE A 138 -14.51 3.09 3.59
N SER A 139 -14.59 2.86 2.29
CA SER A 139 -13.61 2.07 1.54
C SER A 139 -12.24 2.76 1.50
N GLY A 140 -12.26 4.07 1.24
CA GLY A 140 -11.05 4.88 1.17
C GLY A 140 -10.34 4.98 2.52
N PHE A 141 -11.08 5.26 3.59
CA PHE A 141 -10.53 5.25 4.94
C PHE A 141 -9.89 3.89 5.28
N THR A 142 -10.62 2.81 4.99
CA THR A 142 -10.16 1.46 5.30
C THR A 142 -8.89 1.11 4.55
N VAL A 143 -8.82 1.36 3.24
CA VAL A 143 -7.65 1.00 2.44
C VAL A 143 -6.42 1.82 2.81
N VAL A 144 -6.59 3.10 3.13
CA VAL A 144 -5.49 3.93 3.61
C VAL A 144 -4.96 3.41 4.94
N LEU A 145 -5.86 3.08 5.88
CA LEU A 145 -5.47 2.52 7.17
C LEU A 145 -4.71 1.20 7.01
N MET A 146 -5.20 0.29 6.16
CA MET A 146 -4.53 -1.00 5.91
C MET A 146 -3.19 -0.82 5.20
N ALA A 147 -3.05 0.13 4.28
CA ALA A 147 -1.78 0.44 3.64
C ALA A 147 -0.75 1.00 4.64
N VAL A 148 -1.17 1.90 5.54
CA VAL A 148 -0.32 2.44 6.61
C VAL A 148 0.14 1.33 7.55
N LEU A 149 -0.78 0.48 8.02
CA LEU A 149 -0.44 -0.65 8.89
C LEU A 149 0.49 -1.64 8.19
N GLY A 150 0.25 -1.93 6.92
CA GLY A 150 1.13 -2.76 6.10
C GLY A 150 2.54 -2.19 6.00
N ALA A 151 2.67 -0.89 5.75
CA ALA A 151 3.96 -0.22 5.61
C ALA A 151 4.72 -0.05 6.94
N ILE A 152 4.02 0.11 8.08
CA ILE A 152 4.65 0.34 9.38
C ILE A 152 4.90 -0.95 10.16
N ILE A 153 4.11 -2.00 9.92
CA ILE A 153 4.19 -3.26 10.66
C ILE A 153 4.70 -4.40 9.78
N ALA A 154 3.98 -4.73 8.71
CA ALA A 154 4.28 -5.89 7.88
C ALA A 154 5.60 -5.72 7.10
N LEU A 155 5.84 -4.53 6.57
CA LEU A 155 7.04 -4.25 5.78
C LEU A 155 8.32 -4.29 6.62
N PRO A 156 8.44 -3.62 7.78
CA PRO A 156 9.61 -3.74 8.64
C PRO A 156 9.86 -5.17 9.12
N ALA A 157 8.81 -5.92 9.48
CA ALA A 157 8.94 -7.33 9.83
C ALA A 157 9.51 -8.17 8.68
N ALA A 158 9.01 -7.96 7.45
CA ALA A 158 9.53 -8.63 6.27
C ALA A 158 10.99 -8.24 5.98
N MET A 159 11.36 -6.97 6.19
CA MET A 159 12.74 -6.50 6.01
C MET A 159 13.70 -7.12 7.03
N GLN A 160 13.29 -7.30 8.28
CA GLN A 160 14.08 -8.03 9.28
C GLN A 160 14.31 -9.50 8.87
N LEU A 161 13.27 -10.18 8.40
CA LEU A 161 13.35 -11.58 7.97
C LEU A 161 14.24 -11.77 6.73
N LEU A 162 14.18 -10.85 5.78
CA LEU A 162 14.93 -10.92 4.53
C LEU A 162 16.36 -10.40 4.68
N GLY A 163 16.60 -9.47 5.60
CA GLY A 163 17.91 -8.91 5.90
C GLY A 163 18.66 -8.43 4.65
N ASP A 164 19.92 -8.84 4.51
CA ASP A 164 20.79 -8.44 3.41
C ASP A 164 20.34 -8.98 2.02
N ARG A 165 19.38 -9.91 1.97
CA ARG A 165 18.81 -10.40 0.70
C ARG A 165 18.08 -9.32 -0.08
N ILE A 166 17.62 -8.28 0.59
CA ILE A 166 16.95 -7.12 -0.04
C ILE A 166 17.89 -6.38 -1.00
N ASN A 167 19.18 -6.40 -0.72
CA ASN A 167 20.22 -5.71 -1.51
C ASN A 167 21.03 -6.64 -2.42
N LYS A 168 20.78 -7.96 -2.43
CA LYS A 168 21.47 -8.92 -3.30
C LYS A 168 21.05 -8.71 -4.75
N GLY A 169 21.95 -8.13 -5.55
CA GLY A 169 21.72 -7.90 -6.99
C GLY A 169 21.98 -6.47 -7.45
N LYS A 170 22.54 -5.64 -6.58
CA LYS A 170 23.11 -4.34 -6.96
C LYS A 170 24.56 -4.48 -7.31
#